data_fa8c781bdbeceb0e481d2558a15db59e
#
_entry.id   fa8c781bdbeceb0e481d2558a15db59e
#
_cell.length_a   1.000
_cell.length_b   1.000
_cell.length_c   1.000
_cell.angle_alpha   90.00
_cell.angle_beta   90.00
_cell.angle_gamma   90.00
#
_symmetry.space_group_name_H-M   'P 1'
#
loop_
_entity.id
_entity.type
_entity.pdbx_description
1 polymer ?
#
loop_
_entity_poly.entity_id
_entity_poly.type
_entity_poly.pdbx_seq_one_letter_code
_entity_poly.pdbx_strand_id
1 'polypeptide(L)'
;MAVAMVTGASRGVGRGVAIALAADGFDVFATGRSILSADLPPAIRRIRCDHLNDAETRAAFDEVRAKCGGLDVLVNSAWGGYERMMEDGQFTWPRPFWEQPMHRWASMMDSGVRAAYVASSEAAKSMVGLGAGLIVNISAWAARKHMGNVIYGISKAATDKMTCDMAAELRPHGVTAISLYPGLVRTEAVLASGAFDLSTSESPEFIGRVIAALWRDPALAKRSGQVLVAAAVASELGVQDVDGKQPRPLTLETV
;
A
#
# COMPACT_ATOMS: atom_id res chain seq x y z
N MET A 1 -17.26 10.08 10.42
CA MET A 1 -16.30 8.95 10.46
C MET A 1 -15.69 8.86 9.09
N ALA A 2 -14.37 8.88 9.00
CA ALA A 2 -13.69 8.82 7.69
C ALA A 2 -13.82 7.41 7.09
N VAL A 3 -13.97 7.35 5.76
CA VAL A 3 -14.13 6.10 4.99
C VAL A 3 -12.81 5.75 4.32
N ALA A 4 -12.30 4.55 4.56
CA ALA A 4 -11.06 4.07 3.98
C ALA A 4 -11.27 2.80 3.14
N MET A 5 -10.58 2.71 2.00
CA MET A 5 -10.47 1.47 1.23
C MET A 5 -9.01 1.02 1.19
N VAL A 6 -8.78 -0.26 1.46
CA VAL A 6 -7.46 -0.89 1.38
C VAL A 6 -7.50 -2.01 0.34
N THR A 7 -6.73 -1.86 -0.74
CA THR A 7 -6.60 -2.90 -1.77
C THR A 7 -5.56 -3.94 -1.35
N GLY A 8 -5.78 -5.22 -1.71
CA GLY A 8 -4.85 -6.29 -1.34
C GLY A 8 -4.81 -6.58 0.16
N ALA A 9 -5.93 -6.41 0.87
CA ALA A 9 -6.02 -6.49 2.33
C ALA A 9 -6.26 -7.92 2.87
N SER A 10 -6.13 -8.96 2.05
CA SER A 10 -6.33 -10.34 2.53
C SER A 10 -5.21 -10.84 3.43
N ARG A 11 -4.01 -10.25 3.36
CA ARG A 11 -2.80 -10.63 4.11
C ARG A 11 -1.77 -9.50 4.12
N GLY A 12 -0.67 -9.68 4.84
CA GLY A 12 0.51 -8.83 4.84
C GLY A 12 0.23 -7.38 5.21
N VAL A 13 0.92 -6.44 4.55
CA VAL A 13 0.80 -5.00 4.83
C VAL A 13 -0.64 -4.51 4.71
N GLY A 14 -1.34 -4.88 3.61
CA GLY A 14 -2.73 -4.44 3.41
C GLY A 14 -3.67 -4.90 4.51
N ARG A 15 -3.49 -6.14 5.03
CA ARG A 15 -4.27 -6.66 6.17
C ARG A 15 -4.01 -5.84 7.44
N GLY A 16 -2.74 -5.61 7.78
CA GLY A 16 -2.40 -4.82 8.96
C GLY A 16 -2.87 -3.37 8.87
N VAL A 17 -2.76 -2.75 7.69
CA VAL A 17 -3.30 -1.40 7.44
C VAL A 17 -4.81 -1.36 7.68
N ALA A 18 -5.57 -2.32 7.14
CA ALA A 18 -7.01 -2.38 7.32
C ALA A 18 -7.39 -2.53 8.81
N ILE A 19 -6.68 -3.39 9.55
CA ILE A 19 -6.90 -3.58 11.00
C ILE A 19 -6.60 -2.30 11.77
N ALA A 20 -5.47 -1.64 11.52
CA ALA A 20 -5.07 -0.44 12.24
C ALA A 20 -6.00 0.75 11.96
N LEU A 21 -6.43 0.96 10.70
CA LEU A 21 -7.39 2.01 10.36
C LEU A 21 -8.75 1.77 11.03
N ALA A 22 -9.23 0.52 11.06
CA ALA A 22 -10.48 0.19 11.75
C ALA A 22 -10.38 0.42 13.27
N ALA A 23 -9.27 0.03 13.90
CA ALA A 23 -9.00 0.28 15.31
C ALA A 23 -8.92 1.78 15.64
N ASP A 24 -8.55 2.60 14.65
CA ASP A 24 -8.43 4.06 14.73
C ASP A 24 -9.73 4.80 14.37
N GLY A 25 -10.82 4.07 14.16
CA GLY A 25 -12.18 4.61 13.99
C GLY A 25 -12.58 4.94 12.56
N PHE A 26 -11.88 4.40 11.55
CA PHE A 26 -12.33 4.49 10.15
C PHE A 26 -13.42 3.45 9.84
N ASP A 27 -14.35 3.77 8.93
CA ASP A 27 -15.18 2.78 8.25
C ASP A 27 -14.37 2.15 7.12
N VAL A 28 -13.88 0.92 7.32
CA VAL A 28 -12.88 0.31 6.46
C VAL A 28 -13.51 -0.70 5.51
N PHE A 29 -13.23 -0.54 4.22
CA PHE A 29 -13.50 -1.49 3.15
C PHE A 29 -12.20 -2.17 2.73
N ALA A 30 -12.10 -3.45 2.97
CA ALA A 30 -10.97 -4.28 2.60
C ALA A 30 -11.27 -5.07 1.32
N THR A 31 -10.39 -4.99 0.33
CA THR A 31 -10.59 -5.69 -0.95
C THR A 31 -9.47 -6.68 -1.24
N GLY A 32 -9.80 -7.72 -2.00
CA GLY A 32 -8.84 -8.73 -2.44
C GLY A 32 -9.53 -9.99 -2.96
N ARG A 33 -8.80 -10.84 -3.67
CA ARG A 33 -9.32 -12.08 -4.25
C ARG A 33 -9.81 -13.08 -3.19
N SER A 34 -9.08 -13.17 -2.07
CA SER A 34 -9.37 -14.08 -0.95
C SER A 34 -9.86 -13.35 0.31
N ILE A 35 -10.40 -12.15 0.18
CA ILE A 35 -10.75 -11.29 1.32
C ILE A 35 -11.86 -11.88 2.20
N LEU A 36 -12.77 -12.68 1.62
CA LEU A 36 -13.88 -13.27 2.37
C LEU A 36 -13.42 -14.31 3.39
N SER A 37 -12.29 -14.98 3.14
CA SER A 37 -11.66 -15.93 4.05
C SER A 37 -10.52 -15.35 4.88
N ALA A 38 -10.23 -14.04 4.72
CA ALA A 38 -9.17 -13.38 5.47
C ALA A 38 -9.53 -13.24 6.95
N ASP A 39 -8.53 -13.44 7.81
CA ASP A 39 -8.65 -13.20 9.25
C ASP A 39 -8.62 -11.69 9.52
N LEU A 40 -9.79 -11.08 9.51
CA LEU A 40 -10.02 -9.66 9.75
C LEU A 40 -11.12 -9.47 10.81
N PRO A 41 -11.03 -8.41 11.63
CA PRO A 41 -12.12 -8.02 12.53
C PRO A 41 -13.47 -7.92 11.82
N PRO A 42 -14.58 -8.31 12.48
CA PRO A 42 -15.93 -8.23 11.89
C PRO A 42 -16.36 -6.82 11.46
N ALA A 43 -15.82 -5.79 12.08
CA ALA A 43 -16.10 -4.39 11.75
C ALA A 43 -15.58 -3.98 10.36
N ILE A 44 -14.62 -4.72 9.80
CA ILE A 44 -14.06 -4.43 8.48
C ILE A 44 -14.96 -5.03 7.40
N ARG A 45 -15.45 -4.19 6.51
CA ARG A 45 -16.29 -4.61 5.38
C ARG A 45 -15.42 -5.24 4.30
N ARG A 46 -15.81 -6.42 3.84
CA ARG A 46 -15.05 -7.20 2.86
C ARG A 46 -15.74 -7.15 1.51
N ILE A 47 -15.01 -6.75 0.47
CA ILE A 47 -15.47 -6.78 -0.92
C ILE A 47 -14.50 -7.66 -1.71
N ARG A 48 -14.99 -8.81 -2.23
CA ARG A 48 -14.19 -9.62 -3.13
C ARG A 48 -13.91 -8.82 -4.41
N CYS A 49 -12.63 -8.68 -4.76
CA CYS A 49 -12.21 -7.94 -5.94
C CYS A 49 -10.88 -8.51 -6.46
N ASP A 50 -10.84 -8.86 -7.73
CA ASP A 50 -9.60 -9.05 -8.46
C ASP A 50 -9.22 -7.73 -9.14
N HIS A 51 -8.21 -7.07 -8.61
CA HIS A 51 -7.73 -5.78 -9.12
C HIS A 51 -7.05 -5.87 -10.51
N LEU A 52 -6.90 -7.06 -11.09
CA LEU A 52 -6.56 -7.24 -12.50
C LEU A 52 -7.80 -7.08 -13.40
N ASN A 53 -8.99 -7.10 -12.85
CA ASN A 53 -10.26 -6.88 -13.53
C ASN A 53 -10.79 -5.47 -13.21
N ASP A 54 -10.74 -4.58 -14.19
CA ASP A 54 -11.17 -3.19 -14.01
C ASP A 54 -12.66 -3.06 -13.68
N ALA A 55 -13.49 -3.97 -14.18
CA ALA A 55 -14.92 -3.96 -13.88
C ALA A 55 -15.20 -4.33 -12.42
N GLU A 56 -14.48 -5.32 -11.87
CA GLU A 56 -14.56 -5.66 -10.45
C GLU A 56 -14.04 -4.50 -9.57
N THR A 57 -12.93 -3.87 -9.97
CA THR A 57 -12.41 -2.69 -9.26
C THR A 57 -13.44 -1.57 -9.26
N ARG A 58 -14.01 -1.21 -10.41
CA ARG A 58 -15.04 -0.18 -10.50
C ARG A 58 -16.25 -0.50 -9.64
N ALA A 59 -16.75 -1.74 -9.69
CA ALA A 59 -17.91 -2.17 -8.90
C ALA A 59 -17.65 -2.04 -7.38
N ALA A 60 -16.41 -2.34 -6.91
CA ALA A 60 -16.04 -2.16 -5.51
C ALA A 60 -16.09 -0.68 -5.07
N PHE A 61 -15.63 0.24 -5.90
CA PHE A 61 -15.73 1.68 -5.61
C PHE A 61 -17.17 2.20 -5.71
N ASP A 62 -17.98 1.68 -6.65
CA ASP A 62 -19.42 2.00 -6.75
C ASP A 62 -20.16 1.58 -5.48
N GLU A 63 -19.84 0.41 -4.93
CA GLU A 63 -20.40 -0.06 -3.67
C GLU A 63 -20.09 0.86 -2.50
N VAL A 64 -18.83 1.35 -2.39
CA VAL A 64 -18.44 2.31 -1.33
C VAL A 64 -19.18 3.63 -1.52
N ARG A 65 -19.24 4.17 -2.75
CA ARG A 65 -20.00 5.38 -3.03
C ARG A 65 -21.48 5.28 -2.66
N ALA A 66 -22.09 4.16 -3.00
CA ALA A 66 -23.51 3.92 -2.69
C ALA A 66 -23.79 3.82 -1.18
N LYS A 67 -22.85 3.24 -0.41
CA LYS A 67 -23.02 3.04 1.04
C LYS A 67 -22.62 4.26 1.88
N CYS A 68 -21.61 5.01 1.46
CA CYS A 68 -20.98 6.03 2.28
C CYS A 68 -20.95 7.43 1.63
N GLY A 69 -21.41 7.57 0.38
CA GLY A 69 -21.38 8.82 -0.37
C GLY A 69 -20.03 9.18 -0.97
N GLY A 70 -18.92 8.56 -0.52
CA GLY A 70 -17.58 8.83 -1.00
C GLY A 70 -16.49 8.05 -0.25
N LEU A 71 -15.25 8.38 -0.55
CA LEU A 71 -14.06 7.75 0.00
C LEU A 71 -13.07 8.85 0.43
N ASP A 72 -12.60 8.79 1.67
CA ASP A 72 -11.63 9.75 2.22
C ASP A 72 -10.18 9.28 2.02
N VAL A 73 -9.93 7.97 2.22
CA VAL A 73 -8.58 7.40 2.16
C VAL A 73 -8.56 6.15 1.28
N LEU A 74 -7.69 6.15 0.27
CA LEU A 74 -7.35 4.95 -0.50
C LEU A 74 -5.93 4.50 -0.13
N VAL A 75 -5.77 3.22 0.20
CA VAL A 75 -4.45 2.60 0.35
C VAL A 75 -4.26 1.51 -0.70
N ASN A 76 -3.39 1.75 -1.66
CA ASN A 76 -3.00 0.79 -2.68
C ASN A 76 -1.90 -0.13 -2.14
N SER A 77 -2.31 -1.33 -1.72
CA SER A 77 -1.43 -2.39 -1.22
C SER A 77 -1.56 -3.71 -2.00
N ALA A 78 -2.39 -3.74 -3.06
CA ALA A 78 -2.46 -4.91 -3.94
C ALA A 78 -1.10 -5.13 -4.62
N TRP A 79 -0.59 -6.36 -4.52
CA TRP A 79 0.73 -6.73 -5.02
C TRP A 79 0.80 -8.24 -5.31
N GLY A 80 1.38 -8.62 -6.45
CA GLY A 80 1.52 -10.03 -6.85
C GLY A 80 2.96 -10.51 -7.03
N GLY A 81 3.96 -9.63 -6.82
CA GLY A 81 5.35 -9.92 -7.15
C GLY A 81 6.00 -10.99 -6.28
N TYR A 82 5.49 -11.23 -5.07
CA TYR A 82 6.10 -12.20 -4.15
C TYR A 82 5.50 -13.61 -4.26
N GLU A 83 4.41 -13.80 -4.99
CA GLU A 83 3.71 -15.09 -5.07
C GLU A 83 4.48 -16.17 -5.83
N ARG A 84 5.39 -15.77 -6.74
CA ARG A 84 6.18 -16.67 -7.58
C ARG A 84 7.68 -16.36 -7.51
N MET A 85 8.21 -16.28 -6.30
CA MET A 85 9.66 -16.10 -6.09
C MET A 85 10.43 -17.41 -6.19
N MET A 86 9.72 -18.54 -6.07
CA MET A 86 10.26 -19.89 -6.20
C MET A 86 9.82 -20.49 -7.53
N GLU A 87 10.72 -21.10 -8.25
CA GLU A 87 10.48 -21.87 -9.47
C GLU A 87 11.23 -23.19 -9.36
N ASP A 88 10.54 -24.29 -9.59
CA ASP A 88 11.10 -25.65 -9.47
C ASP A 88 11.83 -25.89 -8.14
N GLY A 89 11.27 -25.34 -7.04
CA GLY A 89 11.85 -25.45 -5.71
C GLY A 89 13.07 -24.55 -5.46
N GLN A 90 13.47 -23.70 -6.42
CA GLN A 90 14.59 -22.77 -6.28
C GLN A 90 14.13 -21.34 -6.10
N PHE A 91 14.81 -20.61 -5.21
CA PHE A 91 14.62 -19.18 -5.06
C PHE A 91 15.27 -18.42 -6.22
N THR A 92 14.44 -17.93 -7.16
CA THR A 92 14.89 -17.37 -8.43
C THR A 92 14.76 -15.84 -8.50
N TRP A 93 14.37 -15.20 -7.39
CA TRP A 93 14.25 -13.74 -7.30
C TRP A 93 15.53 -12.98 -7.71
N PRO A 94 16.75 -13.36 -7.24
CA PRO A 94 17.96 -12.61 -7.53
C PRO A 94 18.66 -13.04 -8.84
N ARG A 95 18.03 -13.89 -9.68
CA ARG A 95 18.61 -14.25 -10.98
C ARG A 95 18.80 -12.98 -11.83
N PRO A 96 19.79 -12.96 -12.72
CA PRO A 96 19.99 -11.89 -13.68
C PRO A 96 18.72 -11.58 -14.47
N PHE A 97 18.49 -10.31 -14.83
CA PHE A 97 17.23 -9.90 -15.46
C PHE A 97 16.97 -10.61 -16.81
N TRP A 98 17.99 -11.02 -17.52
CA TRP A 98 17.86 -11.76 -18.76
C TRP A 98 17.46 -13.23 -18.58
N GLU A 99 17.46 -13.73 -17.35
CA GLU A 99 16.96 -15.06 -16.98
C GLU A 99 15.61 -15.00 -16.24
N GLN A 100 15.11 -13.79 -15.98
CA GLN A 100 13.84 -13.63 -15.28
C GLN A 100 12.66 -14.00 -16.19
N PRO A 101 11.70 -14.82 -15.70
CA PRO A 101 10.54 -15.19 -16.50
C PRO A 101 9.58 -14.01 -16.68
N MET A 102 9.02 -13.86 -17.88
CA MET A 102 8.14 -12.73 -18.22
C MET A 102 6.85 -12.64 -17.39
N HIS A 103 6.40 -13.73 -16.76
CA HIS A 103 5.25 -13.65 -15.87
C HIS A 103 5.49 -12.74 -14.66
N ARG A 104 6.75 -12.50 -14.26
CA ARG A 104 7.08 -11.54 -13.17
C ARG A 104 6.80 -10.11 -13.56
N TRP A 105 6.97 -9.77 -14.83
CA TRP A 105 6.56 -8.46 -15.34
C TRP A 105 5.08 -8.23 -15.08
N ALA A 106 4.20 -9.12 -15.56
CA ALA A 106 2.76 -9.02 -15.32
C ALA A 106 2.41 -9.01 -13.82
N SER A 107 3.05 -9.88 -13.03
CA SER A 107 2.81 -9.93 -11.57
C SER A 107 3.15 -8.62 -10.84
N MET A 108 4.15 -7.86 -11.29
CA MET A 108 4.57 -6.63 -10.63
C MET A 108 3.97 -5.38 -11.28
N MET A 109 3.86 -5.36 -12.61
CA MET A 109 3.32 -4.21 -13.32
C MET A 109 1.80 -4.21 -13.34
N ASP A 110 1.15 -5.33 -13.64
CA ASP A 110 -0.31 -5.35 -13.75
C ASP A 110 -0.97 -5.36 -12.37
N SER A 111 -0.54 -6.26 -11.46
CA SER A 111 -1.13 -6.33 -10.11
C SER A 111 -0.57 -5.31 -9.11
N GLY A 112 0.52 -4.65 -9.43
CA GLY A 112 1.08 -3.56 -8.61
C GLY A 112 0.73 -2.19 -9.19
N VAL A 113 1.38 -1.81 -10.31
CA VAL A 113 1.31 -0.45 -10.85
C VAL A 113 -0.05 -0.16 -11.48
N ARG A 114 -0.49 -1.02 -12.44
CA ARG A 114 -1.74 -0.82 -13.15
C ARG A 114 -2.96 -0.91 -12.22
N ALA A 115 -2.99 -1.89 -11.32
CA ALA A 115 -4.06 -2.03 -10.35
C ALA A 115 -4.18 -0.78 -9.44
N ALA A 116 -3.04 -0.25 -8.97
CA ALA A 116 -3.01 0.98 -8.18
C ALA A 116 -3.49 2.20 -8.99
N TYR A 117 -3.13 2.29 -10.27
CA TYR A 117 -3.61 3.36 -11.16
C TYR A 117 -5.13 3.33 -11.30
N VAL A 118 -5.71 2.16 -11.62
CA VAL A 118 -7.17 2.01 -11.80
C VAL A 118 -7.91 2.32 -10.49
N ALA A 119 -7.45 1.79 -9.37
CA ALA A 119 -8.05 2.08 -8.07
C ALA A 119 -7.98 3.57 -7.70
N SER A 120 -6.82 4.22 -7.95
CA SER A 120 -6.65 5.67 -7.72
C SER A 120 -7.55 6.51 -8.61
N SER A 121 -7.72 6.12 -9.88
CA SER A 121 -8.64 6.79 -10.81
C SER A 121 -10.09 6.72 -10.33
N GLU A 122 -10.54 5.56 -9.83
CA GLU A 122 -11.90 5.42 -9.27
C GLU A 122 -12.08 6.20 -7.96
N ALA A 123 -11.07 6.21 -7.08
CA ALA A 123 -11.09 7.01 -5.85
C ALA A 123 -11.15 8.51 -6.14
N ALA A 124 -10.31 8.99 -7.06
CA ALA A 124 -10.21 10.39 -7.42
C ALA A 124 -11.55 10.98 -7.88
N LYS A 125 -12.40 10.21 -8.57
CA LYS A 125 -13.73 10.67 -9.00
C LYS A 125 -14.61 11.16 -7.84
N SER A 126 -14.56 10.51 -6.69
CA SER A 126 -15.30 10.96 -5.50
C SER A 126 -14.53 12.02 -4.70
N MET A 127 -13.20 11.86 -4.53
CA MET A 127 -12.37 12.77 -3.75
C MET A 127 -12.32 14.18 -4.36
N VAL A 128 -12.24 14.29 -5.69
CA VAL A 128 -12.30 15.58 -6.40
C VAL A 128 -13.63 16.28 -6.17
N GLY A 129 -14.75 15.54 -6.19
CA GLY A 129 -16.07 16.10 -5.89
C GLY A 129 -16.25 16.54 -4.44
N LEU A 130 -15.56 15.91 -3.50
CA LEU A 130 -15.57 16.24 -2.08
C LEU A 130 -14.58 17.38 -1.74
N GLY A 131 -13.62 17.67 -2.61
CA GLY A 131 -12.57 18.66 -2.37
C GLY A 131 -11.54 18.21 -1.32
N ALA A 132 -11.46 16.92 -1.01
CA ALA A 132 -10.56 16.34 -0.03
C ALA A 132 -10.32 14.85 -0.30
N GLY A 133 -9.17 14.32 0.10
CA GLY A 133 -8.84 12.89 0.02
C GLY A 133 -7.36 12.62 0.17
N LEU A 134 -7.05 11.37 0.50
CA LEU A 134 -5.69 10.86 0.60
C LEU A 134 -5.55 9.55 -0.18
N ILE A 135 -4.64 9.53 -1.15
CA ILE A 135 -4.23 8.31 -1.85
C ILE A 135 -2.82 7.94 -1.37
N VAL A 136 -2.68 6.74 -0.83
CA VAL A 136 -1.39 6.19 -0.37
C VAL A 136 -1.02 5.00 -1.25
N ASN A 137 0.10 5.08 -1.95
CA ASN A 137 0.67 3.98 -2.71
C ASN A 137 1.80 3.34 -1.90
N ILE A 138 1.67 2.05 -1.56
CA ILE A 138 2.73 1.32 -0.87
C ILE A 138 3.85 1.02 -1.87
N SER A 139 4.96 1.70 -1.69
CA SER A 139 6.16 1.57 -2.53
C SER A 139 7.34 1.04 -1.72
N ALA A 140 8.56 1.14 -2.21
CA ALA A 140 9.74 0.61 -1.53
C ALA A 140 11.03 1.26 -2.03
N TRP A 141 12.11 1.12 -1.26
CA TRP A 141 13.45 1.56 -1.59
C TRP A 141 13.99 0.99 -2.91
N ALA A 142 13.41 -0.12 -3.40
CA ALA A 142 13.73 -0.68 -4.73
C ALA A 142 13.52 0.32 -5.88
N ALA A 143 12.72 1.35 -5.71
CA ALA A 143 12.57 2.45 -6.67
C ALA A 143 13.87 3.26 -6.85
N ARG A 144 14.76 3.25 -5.85
CA ARG A 144 15.98 4.09 -5.79
C ARG A 144 17.27 3.32 -5.66
N LYS A 145 17.21 2.05 -5.25
CA LYS A 145 18.35 1.17 -5.04
C LYS A 145 18.07 -0.22 -5.61
N HIS A 146 19.06 -0.86 -6.20
CA HIS A 146 18.90 -2.24 -6.67
C HIS A 146 18.70 -3.18 -5.47
N MET A 147 17.56 -3.86 -5.42
CA MET A 147 17.19 -4.81 -4.36
C MET A 147 16.94 -6.21 -4.94
N GLY A 148 17.92 -6.71 -5.69
CA GLY A 148 17.96 -8.08 -6.17
C GLY A 148 17.04 -8.42 -7.35
N ASN A 149 16.22 -7.47 -7.86
CA ASN A 149 15.35 -7.73 -9.01
C ASN A 149 15.05 -6.46 -9.80
N VAL A 150 15.34 -6.46 -11.10
CA VAL A 150 15.17 -5.30 -11.98
C VAL A 150 13.70 -4.92 -12.15
N ILE A 151 12.81 -5.90 -12.35
CA ILE A 151 11.36 -5.64 -12.53
C ILE A 151 10.76 -5.04 -11.27
N TYR A 152 11.21 -5.50 -10.10
CA TYR A 152 10.80 -4.92 -8.82
C TYR A 152 11.18 -3.45 -8.72
N GLY A 153 12.43 -3.12 -9.05
CA GLY A 153 12.89 -1.73 -9.09
C GLY A 153 12.07 -0.86 -10.04
N ILE A 154 11.84 -1.34 -11.28
CA ILE A 154 11.02 -0.64 -12.28
C ILE A 154 9.61 -0.40 -11.73
N SER A 155 8.96 -1.42 -11.17
CA SER A 155 7.59 -1.29 -10.68
C SER A 155 7.45 -0.28 -9.52
N LYS A 156 8.42 -0.24 -8.61
CA LYS A 156 8.42 0.72 -7.50
C LYS A 156 8.76 2.15 -7.97
N ALA A 157 9.68 2.30 -8.91
CA ALA A 157 9.95 3.58 -9.55
C ALA A 157 8.74 4.11 -10.33
N ALA A 158 8.03 3.23 -11.05
CA ALA A 158 6.78 3.57 -11.73
C ALA A 158 5.69 3.99 -10.75
N THR A 159 5.57 3.33 -9.59
CA THR A 159 4.63 3.71 -8.51
C THR A 159 4.94 5.11 -7.99
N ASP A 160 6.21 5.44 -7.75
CA ASP A 160 6.61 6.76 -7.24
C ASP A 160 6.37 7.86 -8.28
N LYS A 161 6.71 7.59 -9.55
CA LYS A 161 6.44 8.54 -10.63
C LYS A 161 4.95 8.78 -10.81
N MET A 162 4.15 7.72 -10.83
CA MET A 162 2.70 7.79 -10.88
C MET A 162 2.12 8.62 -9.73
N THR A 163 2.61 8.41 -8.51
CA THR A 163 2.18 9.18 -7.33
C THR A 163 2.48 10.67 -7.49
N CYS A 164 3.67 11.02 -7.96
CA CYS A 164 4.08 12.41 -8.17
C CYS A 164 3.19 13.10 -9.20
N ASP A 165 2.87 12.42 -10.32
CA ASP A 165 2.03 12.98 -11.38
C ASP A 165 0.57 13.11 -10.93
N MET A 166 0.01 12.10 -10.29
CA MET A 166 -1.32 12.18 -9.68
C MET A 166 -1.43 13.35 -8.70
N ALA A 167 -0.42 13.56 -7.87
CA ALA A 167 -0.40 14.68 -6.92
C ALA A 167 -0.44 16.05 -7.62
N ALA A 168 0.23 16.19 -8.76
CA ALA A 168 0.21 17.42 -9.53
C ALA A 168 -1.20 17.73 -10.07
N GLU A 169 -1.89 16.70 -10.59
CA GLU A 169 -3.26 16.84 -11.11
C GLU A 169 -4.30 17.01 -9.98
N LEU A 170 -4.10 16.36 -8.84
CA LEU A 170 -5.06 16.36 -7.73
C LEU A 170 -4.95 17.58 -6.81
N ARG A 171 -3.80 18.26 -6.79
CA ARG A 171 -3.55 19.41 -5.91
C ARG A 171 -4.59 20.54 -6.02
N PRO A 172 -5.06 20.95 -7.22
CA PRO A 172 -6.10 21.98 -7.33
C PRO A 172 -7.44 21.56 -6.72
N HIS A 173 -7.63 20.27 -6.46
CA HIS A 173 -8.85 19.69 -5.93
C HIS A 173 -8.76 19.33 -4.45
N GLY A 174 -7.70 19.75 -3.75
CA GLY A 174 -7.52 19.47 -2.32
C GLY A 174 -7.22 18.00 -1.98
N VAL A 175 -6.90 17.16 -2.97
CA VAL A 175 -6.61 15.74 -2.77
C VAL A 175 -5.09 15.51 -2.75
N THR A 176 -4.64 14.73 -1.77
CA THR A 176 -3.23 14.39 -1.57
C THR A 176 -2.93 12.99 -2.10
N ALA A 177 -1.82 12.82 -2.81
CA ALA A 177 -1.28 11.51 -3.17
C ALA A 177 0.17 11.38 -2.69
N ILE A 178 0.51 10.27 -2.03
CA ILE A 178 1.86 10.00 -1.53
C ILE A 178 2.30 8.57 -1.85
N SER A 179 3.61 8.34 -2.00
CA SER A 179 4.23 7.02 -1.89
C SER A 179 4.72 6.81 -0.46
N LEU A 180 4.40 5.68 0.14
CA LEU A 180 4.85 5.33 1.48
C LEU A 180 5.81 4.13 1.40
N TYR A 181 7.01 4.28 1.96
CA TYR A 181 8.04 3.24 2.05
C TYR A 181 8.02 2.63 3.45
N PRO A 182 7.52 1.42 3.61
CA PRO A 182 7.77 0.62 4.81
C PRO A 182 9.25 0.24 4.94
N GLY A 183 9.66 -0.08 6.16
CA GLY A 183 10.87 -0.87 6.41
C GLY A 183 10.66 -2.36 6.13
N LEU A 184 11.43 -3.21 6.81
CA LEU A 184 11.16 -4.66 6.80
C LEU A 184 9.90 -4.94 7.61
N VAL A 185 8.82 -5.32 6.94
CA VAL A 185 7.54 -5.58 7.61
C VAL A 185 7.42 -7.06 7.98
N ARG A 186 7.09 -7.35 9.25
CA ARG A 186 6.85 -8.69 9.80
C ARG A 186 5.54 -9.31 9.27
N THR A 187 5.42 -9.45 7.95
CA THR A 187 4.27 -10.13 7.35
C THR A 187 4.33 -11.64 7.61
N GLU A 188 3.22 -12.33 7.41
CA GLU A 188 3.12 -13.78 7.56
C GLU A 188 4.19 -14.50 6.70
N ALA A 189 4.45 -14.01 5.48
CA ALA A 189 5.45 -14.56 4.58
C ALA A 189 6.89 -14.33 5.09
N VAL A 190 7.19 -13.14 5.62
CA VAL A 190 8.49 -12.81 6.21
C VAL A 190 8.75 -13.68 7.44
N LEU A 191 7.76 -13.82 8.32
CA LEU A 191 7.86 -14.68 9.51
C LEU A 191 8.06 -16.15 9.15
N ALA A 192 7.30 -16.66 8.17
CA ALA A 192 7.38 -18.04 7.72
C ALA A 192 8.71 -18.37 7.03
N SER A 193 9.40 -17.39 6.43
CA SER A 193 10.68 -17.62 5.76
C SER A 193 11.83 -17.92 6.72
N GLY A 194 11.79 -17.37 7.93
CA GLY A 194 12.89 -17.47 8.91
C GLY A 194 14.23 -16.87 8.46
N ALA A 195 14.25 -16.13 7.33
CA ALA A 195 15.49 -15.69 6.67
C ALA A 195 15.95 -14.28 7.06
N PHE A 196 15.13 -13.53 7.81
CA PHE A 196 15.37 -12.11 8.08
C PHE A 196 15.67 -11.83 9.55
N ASP A 197 16.58 -10.90 9.82
CA ASP A 197 16.71 -10.29 11.14
C ASP A 197 15.52 -9.33 11.37
N LEU A 198 14.69 -9.64 12.34
CA LEU A 198 13.48 -8.90 12.67
C LEU A 198 13.70 -7.84 13.76
N SER A 199 14.91 -7.65 14.25
CA SER A 199 15.23 -6.74 15.38
C SER A 199 14.81 -5.29 15.12
N THR A 200 14.82 -4.85 13.85
CA THR A 200 14.45 -3.50 13.42
C THR A 200 13.20 -3.48 12.53
N SER A 201 12.46 -4.60 12.48
CA SER A 201 11.29 -4.74 11.60
C SER A 201 10.07 -4.03 12.16
N GLU A 202 9.13 -3.72 11.27
CA GLU A 202 7.86 -3.05 11.53
C GLU A 202 6.70 -4.06 11.53
N SER A 203 5.66 -3.83 12.32
CA SER A 203 4.42 -4.60 12.17
C SER A 203 3.62 -4.13 10.93
N PRO A 204 2.80 -4.99 10.33
CA PRO A 204 1.87 -4.55 9.28
C PRO A 204 0.91 -3.45 9.75
N GLU A 205 0.47 -3.49 11.01
CA GLU A 205 -0.41 -2.51 11.64
C GLU A 205 0.27 -1.15 11.82
N PHE A 206 1.59 -1.11 12.03
CA PHE A 206 2.35 0.13 12.14
C PHE A 206 2.12 1.03 10.92
N ILE A 207 2.13 0.46 9.71
CA ILE A 207 1.90 1.20 8.48
C ILE A 207 0.52 1.86 8.48
N GLY A 208 -0.51 1.14 8.94
CA GLY A 208 -1.86 1.69 9.08
C GLY A 208 -1.95 2.82 10.11
N ARG A 209 -1.25 2.69 11.24
CA ARG A 209 -1.18 3.76 12.28
C ARG A 209 -0.52 5.03 11.71
N VAL A 210 0.54 4.88 10.91
CA VAL A 210 1.18 6.00 10.22
C VAL A 210 0.23 6.68 9.23
N ILE A 211 -0.54 5.89 8.46
CA ILE A 211 -1.52 6.42 7.51
C ILE A 211 -2.65 7.17 8.25
N ALA A 212 -3.13 6.64 9.37
CA ALA A 212 -4.14 7.30 10.19
C ALA A 212 -3.64 8.64 10.77
N ALA A 213 -2.39 8.69 11.20
CA ALA A 213 -1.76 9.92 11.68
C ALA A 213 -1.56 10.94 10.55
N LEU A 214 -1.14 10.49 9.36
CA LEU A 214 -1.04 11.34 8.17
C LEU A 214 -2.39 11.95 7.78
N TRP A 215 -3.48 11.19 7.84
CA TRP A 215 -4.82 11.70 7.55
C TRP A 215 -5.22 12.86 8.48
N ARG A 216 -4.76 12.83 9.73
CA ARG A 216 -5.03 13.90 10.73
C ARG A 216 -4.00 15.01 10.73
N ASP A 217 -2.89 14.87 10.01
CA ASP A 217 -1.84 15.88 9.94
C ASP A 217 -2.34 17.14 9.22
N PRO A 218 -2.43 18.31 9.87
CA PRO A 218 -2.82 19.55 9.21
C PRO A 218 -1.85 19.97 8.09
N ALA A 219 -0.65 19.41 8.07
CA ALA A 219 0.34 19.62 7.03
C ALA A 219 0.27 18.60 5.88
N LEU A 220 -0.73 17.69 5.87
CA LEU A 220 -0.86 16.61 4.89
C LEU A 220 -0.71 17.11 3.43
N ALA A 221 -1.38 18.20 3.07
CA ALA A 221 -1.33 18.74 1.72
C ALA A 221 0.09 19.14 1.25
N LYS A 222 0.98 19.50 2.18
CA LYS A 222 2.39 19.82 1.88
C LYS A 222 3.21 18.58 1.51
N ARG A 223 2.73 17.39 1.87
CA ARG A 223 3.37 16.10 1.59
C ARG A 223 2.97 15.52 0.22
N SER A 224 2.02 16.16 -0.48
CA SER A 224 1.51 15.64 -1.75
C SER A 224 2.61 15.54 -2.81
N GLY A 225 2.69 14.38 -3.46
CA GLY A 225 3.70 14.05 -4.48
C GLY A 225 5.02 13.52 -3.91
N GLN A 226 5.15 13.44 -2.58
CA GLN A 226 6.39 12.99 -1.94
C GLN A 226 6.43 11.47 -1.75
N VAL A 227 7.65 10.97 -1.69
CA VAL A 227 7.99 9.66 -1.16
C VAL A 227 8.30 9.84 0.32
N LEU A 228 7.54 9.18 1.17
CA LEU A 228 7.67 9.24 2.63
C LEU A 228 8.15 7.88 3.16
N VAL A 229 9.06 7.90 4.13
CA VAL A 229 9.48 6.71 4.87
C VAL A 229 8.61 6.57 6.10
N ALA A 230 7.93 5.43 6.27
CA ALA A 230 6.93 5.23 7.31
C ALA A 230 7.48 5.51 8.71
N ALA A 231 8.66 4.98 9.05
CA ALA A 231 9.29 5.21 10.34
C ALA A 231 9.73 6.66 10.57
N ALA A 232 10.09 7.42 9.50
CA ALA A 232 10.42 8.84 9.62
C ALA A 232 9.16 9.66 9.94
N VAL A 233 8.08 9.43 9.21
CA VAL A 233 6.76 10.05 9.47
C VAL A 233 6.27 9.71 10.88
N ALA A 234 6.43 8.45 11.29
CA ALA A 234 6.04 8.02 12.63
C ALA A 234 6.80 8.78 13.73
N SER A 235 8.10 9.01 13.52
CA SER A 235 8.92 9.80 14.45
C SER A 235 8.45 11.26 14.54
N GLU A 236 8.11 11.86 13.38
CA GLU A 236 7.60 13.25 13.32
C GLU A 236 6.22 13.39 14.01
N LEU A 237 5.34 12.40 13.82
CA LEU A 237 3.95 12.46 14.29
C LEU A 237 3.71 11.72 15.62
N GLY A 238 4.77 11.23 16.27
CA GLY A 238 4.66 10.55 17.57
C GLY A 238 3.97 9.19 17.52
N VAL A 239 4.06 8.47 16.40
CA VAL A 239 3.44 7.15 16.21
C VAL A 239 4.40 6.05 16.60
N GLN A 240 3.97 5.13 17.46
CA GLN A 240 4.72 3.93 17.83
C GLN A 240 4.12 2.69 17.19
N ASP A 241 4.93 1.63 17.02
CA ASP A 241 4.47 0.30 16.61
C ASP A 241 3.58 -0.34 17.69
N VAL A 242 2.94 -1.46 17.37
CA VAL A 242 2.01 -2.15 18.27
C VAL A 242 2.67 -2.64 19.56
N ASP A 243 3.98 -2.87 19.54
CA ASP A 243 4.79 -3.25 20.69
C ASP A 243 5.35 -2.04 21.49
N GLY A 244 4.93 -0.83 21.15
CA GLY A 244 5.38 0.41 21.79
C GLY A 244 6.74 0.92 21.35
N LYS A 245 7.40 0.23 20.40
CA LYS A 245 8.69 0.67 19.87
C LYS A 245 8.52 1.73 18.80
N GLN A 246 9.58 2.53 18.65
CA GLN A 246 9.74 3.46 17.54
C GLN A 246 10.66 2.81 16.50
N PRO A 247 10.12 2.35 15.34
CA PRO A 247 10.97 1.82 14.29
C PRO A 247 11.98 2.85 13.79
N ARG A 248 13.18 2.38 13.45
CA ARG A 248 14.24 3.24 12.95
C ARG A 248 14.04 3.57 11.48
N PRO A 249 14.04 4.84 11.07
CA PRO A 249 13.95 5.21 9.66
C PRO A 249 15.13 4.62 8.85
N LEU A 250 14.82 3.97 7.74
CA LEU A 250 15.83 3.56 6.78
C LEU A 250 16.21 4.72 5.87
N THR A 251 17.46 4.71 5.40
CA THR A 251 18.03 5.65 4.41
C THR A 251 18.60 4.85 3.23
N LEU A 252 19.06 5.53 2.18
CA LEU A 252 19.72 4.86 1.05
C LEU A 252 21.00 4.11 1.46
N GLU A 253 21.66 4.54 2.53
CA GLU A 253 22.87 3.89 3.03
C GLU A 253 22.53 2.64 3.87
N THR A 254 21.39 2.65 4.56
CA THR A 254 21.05 1.60 5.55
C THR A 254 20.09 0.53 5.03
N VAL A 255 19.53 0.71 3.83
CA VAL A 255 18.63 -0.27 3.20
C VAL A 255 19.40 -1.25 2.30
#